data_7305293a7e9f3075a0f8d511d8c788d9
#
_entry.id   7305293a7e9f3075a0f8d511d8c788d9
#
_cell.length_a   1.000
_cell.length_b   1.000
_cell.length_c   1.000
_cell.angle_alpha   90.00
_cell.angle_beta   90.00
_cell.angle_gamma   90.00
#
_symmetry.space_group_name_H-M   'P 1'
#
loop_
_entity.id
_entity.type
_entity.pdbx_description
1 polymer ?
#
loop_
_entity_poly.entity_id
_entity_poly.type
_entity_poly.pdbx_seq_one_letter_code
_entity_poly.pdbx_strand_id
1 'polypeptide(L)'
;YPDYMIGMNSFFYSFKNGNLYRHNTNETRNNYYGVQGVSTIESVFNPEPTLTIKLFKTMSLESNASWTVTQLNTDLSSGSMLSTYFEQKEGEWFSYIRSNDGAVDWNLRSANGLATSNDITGPATAKVINFLTPIGSILSIGDSIYAKTNPPEKVGEITDLTTNSITVDASAVGAYLPQNGDFILSYKDSVAESQGARGYYMQFTLTNGSTSAVELFSVGSDIMKSYP
;
A
#
# COMPACT_ATOMS: atom_id res chain seq x y z
N TYR A 1 -7.95 -27.44 -9.31
CA TYR A 1 -9.07 -27.85 -10.20
C TYR A 1 -9.75 -29.06 -9.56
N PRO A 2 -11.09 -29.22 -9.70
CA PRO A 2 -11.80 -30.41 -9.29
C PRO A 2 -11.51 -31.58 -10.24
N ASP A 3 -11.61 -32.81 -9.73
CA ASP A 3 -11.46 -34.02 -10.54
C ASP A 3 -12.72 -34.28 -11.39
N TYR A 4 -13.88 -33.96 -10.82
CA TYR A 4 -15.19 -34.09 -11.48
C TYR A 4 -16.21 -33.12 -10.87
N MET A 5 -17.19 -32.69 -11.66
CA MET A 5 -18.26 -31.77 -11.24
C MET A 5 -19.62 -32.25 -11.73
N ILE A 6 -20.66 -32.11 -10.87
CA ILE A 6 -22.03 -32.51 -11.23
C ILE A 6 -23.06 -31.63 -10.52
N GLY A 7 -24.13 -31.28 -11.22
CA GLY A 7 -25.35 -30.75 -10.64
C GLY A 7 -26.33 -31.88 -10.31
N MET A 8 -26.84 -31.93 -9.08
CA MET A 8 -27.81 -32.94 -8.67
C MET A 8 -28.73 -32.35 -7.61
N ASN A 9 -30.06 -32.57 -7.74
CA ASN A 9 -31.06 -32.07 -6.78
C ASN A 9 -30.97 -30.57 -6.49
N SER A 10 -30.76 -29.74 -7.52
CA SER A 10 -30.57 -28.29 -7.43
C SER A 10 -29.31 -27.83 -6.65
N PHE A 11 -28.39 -28.74 -6.35
CA PHE A 11 -27.12 -28.43 -5.74
C PHE A 11 -25.97 -28.71 -6.70
N PHE A 12 -24.87 -27.94 -6.53
CA PHE A 12 -23.64 -28.15 -7.26
C PHE A 12 -22.63 -28.89 -6.39
N TYR A 13 -22.08 -29.97 -6.91
CA TYR A 13 -21.10 -30.83 -6.26
C TYR A 13 -19.81 -30.92 -7.07
N SER A 14 -18.70 -31.09 -6.39
CA SER A 14 -17.45 -31.46 -7.01
C SER A 14 -16.70 -32.53 -6.21
N PHE A 15 -15.91 -33.29 -6.91
CA PHE A 15 -14.98 -34.26 -6.33
C PHE A 15 -13.58 -33.71 -6.44
N LYS A 16 -12.81 -33.85 -5.36
CA LYS A 16 -11.39 -33.49 -5.34
C LYS A 16 -10.65 -34.37 -4.34
N ASN A 17 -9.58 -35.01 -4.79
CA ASN A 17 -8.73 -35.86 -3.98
C ASN A 17 -9.54 -36.94 -3.20
N GLY A 18 -10.52 -37.56 -3.84
CA GLY A 18 -11.38 -38.58 -3.24
C GLY A 18 -12.46 -38.08 -2.28
N ASN A 19 -12.60 -36.78 -2.10
CA ASN A 19 -13.64 -36.17 -1.28
C ASN A 19 -14.75 -35.56 -2.11
N LEU A 20 -15.99 -35.58 -1.59
CA LEU A 20 -17.16 -34.94 -2.17
C LEU A 20 -17.41 -33.60 -1.48
N TYR A 21 -17.55 -32.55 -2.25
CA TYR A 21 -17.84 -31.19 -1.76
C TYR A 21 -19.15 -30.69 -2.37
N ARG A 22 -20.02 -30.14 -1.54
CA ARG A 22 -21.20 -29.40 -1.97
C ARG A 22 -20.90 -27.91 -1.92
N HIS A 23 -21.15 -27.20 -3.00
CA HIS A 23 -20.92 -25.77 -3.12
C HIS A 23 -22.10 -24.95 -2.57
N ASN A 24 -21.87 -23.67 -2.28
CA ASN A 24 -22.83 -22.71 -1.72
C ASN A 24 -23.47 -23.18 -0.40
N THR A 25 -22.64 -23.70 0.53
CA THR A 25 -23.11 -24.20 1.82
C THR A 25 -22.83 -23.25 2.98
N ASN A 26 -22.01 -22.22 2.77
CA ASN A 26 -21.68 -21.22 3.78
C ASN A 26 -21.33 -19.87 3.12
N GLU A 27 -21.17 -18.83 3.95
CA GLU A 27 -20.86 -17.47 3.53
C GLU A 27 -19.35 -17.16 3.53
N THR A 28 -18.49 -18.10 3.86
CA THR A 28 -17.04 -17.92 3.87
C THR A 28 -16.53 -17.76 2.45
N ARG A 29 -15.99 -16.58 2.13
CA ARG A 29 -15.43 -16.26 0.83
C ARG A 29 -13.97 -16.68 0.73
N ASN A 30 -13.46 -16.78 -0.47
CA ASN A 30 -12.07 -17.16 -0.77
C ASN A 30 -11.62 -18.51 -0.15
N ASN A 31 -12.55 -19.34 0.28
CA ASN A 31 -12.24 -20.66 0.85
C ASN A 31 -12.79 -21.77 -0.04
N TYR A 32 -11.91 -22.52 -0.66
CA TYR A 32 -12.25 -23.62 -1.57
C TYR A 32 -11.58 -24.91 -1.09
N TYR A 33 -12.36 -25.96 -0.92
CA TYR A 33 -11.87 -27.27 -0.46
C TYR A 33 -11.11 -27.23 0.87
N GLY A 34 -11.50 -26.31 1.77
CA GLY A 34 -10.85 -26.12 3.06
C GLY A 34 -9.55 -25.29 3.00
N VAL A 35 -9.18 -24.76 1.84
CA VAL A 35 -7.99 -23.94 1.66
C VAL A 35 -8.41 -22.49 1.45
N GLN A 36 -7.89 -21.59 2.29
CA GLN A 36 -8.07 -20.15 2.12
C GLN A 36 -7.19 -19.65 0.98
N GLY A 37 -7.81 -18.98 0.03
CA GLY A 37 -7.17 -18.28 -1.08
C GLY A 37 -7.33 -16.76 -0.99
N VAL A 38 -6.98 -16.10 -2.06
CA VAL A 38 -7.16 -14.66 -2.25
C VAL A 38 -7.89 -14.40 -3.57
N SER A 39 -8.70 -13.35 -3.61
CA SER A 39 -9.21 -12.79 -4.85
C SER A 39 -8.14 -11.93 -5.48
N THR A 40 -7.92 -12.09 -6.77
CA THR A 40 -6.91 -11.34 -7.53
C THR A 40 -7.54 -10.72 -8.77
N ILE A 41 -7.24 -9.45 -9.00
CA ILE A 41 -7.64 -8.71 -10.20
C ILE A 41 -6.38 -8.12 -10.83
N GLU A 42 -6.15 -8.42 -12.10
CA GLU A 42 -5.06 -7.85 -12.88
C GLU A 42 -5.64 -7.00 -14.00
N SER A 43 -5.12 -5.79 -14.18
CA SER A 43 -5.56 -4.89 -15.24
C SER A 43 -4.47 -3.87 -15.61
N VAL A 44 -4.76 -3.06 -16.62
CA VAL A 44 -3.84 -2.06 -17.17
C VAL A 44 -4.56 -0.74 -17.37
N PHE A 45 -3.97 0.34 -16.88
CA PHE A 45 -4.32 1.70 -17.29
C PHE A 45 -3.45 2.15 -18.46
N ASN A 46 -4.08 2.46 -19.57
CA ASN A 46 -3.41 3.04 -20.73
C ASN A 46 -4.31 4.12 -21.40
N PRO A 47 -4.55 5.25 -20.69
CA PRO A 47 -5.39 6.32 -21.25
C PRO A 47 -4.71 7.03 -22.42
N GLU A 48 -5.52 7.62 -23.28
CA GLU A 48 -5.06 8.45 -24.38
C GLU A 48 -4.35 9.74 -23.88
N PRO A 49 -3.29 10.23 -24.56
CA PRO A 49 -2.64 9.61 -25.72
C PRO A 49 -1.71 8.45 -25.30
N THR A 50 -1.82 7.32 -25.96
CA THR A 50 -1.12 6.07 -25.59
C THR A 50 0.39 6.17 -25.65
N LEU A 51 0.93 6.95 -26.58
CA LEU A 51 2.36 7.12 -26.83
C LEU A 51 2.99 8.28 -26.04
N THR A 52 2.36 8.73 -24.97
CA THR A 52 2.88 9.80 -24.12
C THR A 52 3.22 9.25 -22.75
N ILE A 53 4.39 9.61 -22.23
CA ILE A 53 4.76 9.26 -20.85
C ILE A 53 3.82 9.97 -19.88
N LYS A 54 3.29 9.23 -18.95
CA LYS A 54 2.34 9.67 -17.94
C LYS A 54 2.93 9.49 -16.54
N LEU A 55 2.44 10.27 -15.61
CA LEU A 55 2.65 10.10 -14.18
C LEU A 55 1.34 9.63 -13.57
N PHE A 56 1.33 8.41 -13.09
CA PHE A 56 0.24 7.81 -12.32
C PHE A 56 0.45 8.16 -10.85
N LYS A 57 -0.41 9.01 -10.29
CA LYS A 57 -0.22 9.57 -8.94
C LYS A 57 -0.92 8.79 -7.86
N THR A 58 -2.14 8.37 -8.15
CA THR A 58 -3.05 7.83 -7.14
C THR A 58 -3.76 6.61 -7.68
N MET A 59 -4.35 5.86 -6.77
CA MET A 59 -5.34 4.84 -7.09
C MET A 59 -6.55 5.05 -6.18
N SER A 60 -7.73 5.01 -6.77
CA SER A 60 -9.00 5.00 -6.05
C SER A 60 -9.77 3.72 -6.33
N LEU A 61 -10.48 3.25 -5.32
CA LEU A 61 -11.28 2.03 -5.38
C LEU A 61 -12.70 2.35 -4.87
N GLU A 62 -13.68 2.19 -5.73
CA GLU A 62 -15.07 2.15 -5.31
C GLU A 62 -15.39 0.74 -4.83
N SER A 63 -15.31 0.54 -3.52
CA SER A 63 -15.39 -0.78 -2.89
C SER A 63 -15.88 -0.67 -1.46
N ASN A 64 -16.51 -1.71 -0.94
CA ASN A 64 -16.87 -1.80 0.47
C ASN A 64 -15.71 -2.17 1.39
N ALA A 65 -14.52 -2.46 0.83
CA ALA A 65 -13.30 -2.76 1.58
C ALA A 65 -12.06 -2.29 0.82
N SER A 66 -10.96 -2.03 1.54
CA SER A 66 -9.66 -1.76 0.93
C SER A 66 -9.04 -3.03 0.34
N TRP A 67 -8.19 -2.85 -0.67
CA TRP A 67 -7.43 -3.90 -1.33
C TRP A 67 -5.93 -3.63 -1.21
N THR A 68 -5.12 -4.67 -1.33
CA THR A 68 -3.67 -4.52 -1.44
C THR A 68 -3.27 -4.53 -2.91
N VAL A 69 -2.44 -3.57 -3.32
CA VAL A 69 -1.80 -3.57 -4.62
C VAL A 69 -0.49 -4.31 -4.48
N THR A 70 -0.47 -5.57 -4.90
CA THR A 70 0.72 -6.44 -4.78
C THR A 70 1.73 -6.25 -5.90
N GLN A 71 1.27 -5.72 -7.02
CA GLN A 71 2.11 -5.40 -8.16
C GLN A 71 1.60 -4.12 -8.82
N LEU A 72 2.49 -3.18 -9.05
CA LEU A 72 2.24 -1.97 -9.81
C LEU A 72 3.50 -1.68 -10.63
N ASN A 73 3.41 -1.88 -11.93
CA ASN A 73 4.53 -1.73 -12.84
C ASN A 73 4.13 -0.86 -14.03
N THR A 74 5.08 -0.06 -14.46
CA THR A 74 5.07 0.59 -15.76
C THR A 74 6.25 0.04 -16.59
N ASP A 75 6.42 0.53 -17.78
CA ASP A 75 7.62 0.26 -18.58
C ASP A 75 8.89 0.97 -18.07
N LEU A 76 8.75 1.98 -17.20
CA LEU A 76 9.85 2.81 -16.72
C LEU A 76 10.06 2.71 -15.19
N SER A 77 9.05 2.32 -14.43
CA SER A 77 9.10 2.36 -12.97
C SER A 77 8.21 1.29 -12.33
N SER A 78 8.39 1.08 -11.04
CA SER A 78 7.52 0.23 -10.23
C SER A 78 7.02 0.95 -8.98
N GLY A 79 5.94 0.46 -8.41
CA GLY A 79 5.36 1.01 -7.19
C GLY A 79 4.69 -0.05 -6.34
N SER A 80 4.25 0.35 -5.16
CA SER A 80 3.50 -0.51 -4.25
C SER A 80 2.49 0.29 -3.44
N MET A 81 1.45 -0.39 -2.97
CA MET A 81 0.43 0.19 -2.08
C MET A 81 -0.14 -0.92 -1.21
N LEU A 82 0.00 -0.80 0.09
CA LEU A 82 -0.63 -1.71 1.04
C LEU A 82 -2.09 -1.30 1.29
N SER A 83 -2.93 -2.24 1.71
CA SER A 83 -4.32 -1.95 2.07
C SER A 83 -4.45 -0.89 3.18
N THR A 84 -3.45 -0.80 4.06
CA THR A 84 -3.37 0.18 5.15
C THR A 84 -3.08 1.62 4.69
N TYR A 85 -2.62 1.80 3.44
CA TYR A 85 -2.37 3.14 2.88
C TYR A 85 -3.63 3.77 2.30
N PHE A 86 -4.66 2.97 2.07
CA PHE A 86 -5.92 3.46 1.56
C PHE A 86 -6.73 4.14 2.67
N GLU A 87 -7.07 5.39 2.46
CA GLU A 87 -7.98 6.15 3.30
C GLU A 87 -9.38 6.16 2.65
N GLN A 88 -10.41 5.92 3.45
CA GLN A 88 -11.78 6.03 2.95
C GLN A 88 -12.25 7.47 3.04
N LYS A 89 -12.61 8.04 1.89
CA LYS A 89 -13.16 9.40 1.78
C LYS A 89 -14.37 9.37 0.84
N GLU A 90 -15.50 9.92 1.29
CA GLU A 90 -16.72 10.07 0.49
C GLU A 90 -17.23 8.77 -0.18
N GLY A 91 -16.95 7.63 0.44
CA GLY A 91 -17.37 6.32 -0.09
C GLY A 91 -16.33 5.61 -0.96
N GLU A 92 -15.25 6.27 -1.33
CA GLU A 92 -14.13 5.68 -2.08
C GLU A 92 -12.92 5.44 -1.18
N TRP A 93 -12.16 4.40 -1.48
CA TRP A 93 -10.84 4.17 -0.92
C TRP A 93 -9.80 4.83 -1.81
N PHE A 94 -8.97 5.67 -1.23
CA PHE A 94 -8.00 6.49 -1.95
C PHE A 94 -6.60 6.32 -1.36
N SER A 95 -5.59 6.20 -2.22
CA SER A 95 -4.19 6.20 -1.81
C SER A 95 -3.27 6.76 -2.89
N TYR A 96 -2.14 7.30 -2.47
CA TYR A 96 -1.06 7.68 -3.37
C TYR A 96 -0.18 6.48 -3.73
N ILE A 97 0.24 6.42 -5.00
CA ILE A 97 1.19 5.40 -5.46
C ILE A 97 2.57 5.73 -4.91
N ARG A 98 3.20 4.75 -4.27
CA ARG A 98 4.57 4.85 -3.76
C ARG A 98 5.53 4.22 -4.75
N SER A 99 6.49 5.01 -5.23
CA SER A 99 7.53 4.50 -6.12
C SER A 99 8.50 3.60 -5.34
N ASN A 100 8.87 2.48 -5.94
CA ASN A 100 9.91 1.58 -5.44
C ASN A 100 11.27 1.88 -6.10
N ASP A 101 11.30 2.82 -7.04
CA ASP A 101 12.47 3.06 -7.87
C ASP A 101 13.33 4.21 -7.35
N GLY A 102 14.62 3.95 -7.29
CA GLY A 102 15.65 4.95 -7.25
C GLY A 102 16.20 5.32 -5.87
N ALA A 103 17.42 5.83 -5.89
CA ALA A 103 18.04 6.50 -4.77
C ALA A 103 17.28 7.80 -4.46
N VAL A 104 17.15 8.11 -3.19
CA VAL A 104 16.55 9.38 -2.75
C VAL A 104 17.46 10.52 -3.18
N ASP A 105 16.99 11.40 -4.07
CA ASP A 105 17.66 12.67 -4.32
C ASP A 105 17.14 13.71 -3.31
N TRP A 106 17.94 13.95 -2.28
CA TRP A 106 17.62 14.86 -1.20
C TRP A 106 17.44 16.31 -1.66
N ASN A 107 18.07 16.70 -2.77
CA ASN A 107 17.97 18.07 -3.30
C ASN A 107 16.63 18.36 -3.94
N LEU A 108 15.91 17.31 -4.36
CA LEU A 108 14.63 17.41 -5.03
C LEU A 108 13.44 17.12 -4.11
N ARG A 109 13.67 16.91 -2.81
CA ARG A 109 12.62 16.52 -1.86
C ARG A 109 12.43 17.54 -0.76
N SER A 110 11.18 17.80 -0.43
CA SER A 110 10.81 18.62 0.73
C SER A 110 10.89 17.81 2.01
N ALA A 111 11.77 18.19 2.90
CA ALA A 111 11.90 17.61 4.23
C ALA A 111 11.01 18.36 5.22
N ASN A 112 10.25 17.63 6.03
CA ASN A 112 9.57 18.16 7.20
C ASN A 112 10.33 17.78 8.47
N GLY A 113 10.93 18.75 9.15
CA GLY A 113 11.45 18.55 10.49
C GLY A 113 10.30 18.38 11.48
N LEU A 114 10.29 17.30 12.25
CA LEU A 114 9.26 17.06 13.25
C LEU A 114 9.68 17.64 14.60
N ALA A 115 10.61 17.02 15.24
CA ALA A 115 11.23 17.45 16.49
C ALA A 115 12.41 16.54 16.85
N THR A 116 13.11 16.87 17.93
CA THR A 116 14.02 15.94 18.58
C THR A 116 13.22 14.87 19.34
N SER A 117 13.61 13.61 19.17
CA SER A 117 12.98 12.50 19.88
C SER A 117 13.23 12.61 21.39
N ASN A 118 12.19 12.41 22.19
CA ASN A 118 12.29 12.46 23.66
C ASN A 118 12.51 11.06 24.23
N ASP A 119 11.77 10.09 23.75
CA ASP A 119 11.85 8.69 24.18
C ASP A 119 11.54 7.76 23.02
N ILE A 120 12.30 6.66 22.95
CA ILE A 120 12.16 5.69 21.86
C ILE A 120 12.06 4.30 22.46
N THR A 121 10.96 3.61 22.14
CA THR A 121 10.63 2.29 22.69
C THR A 121 10.22 1.30 21.59
N GLY A 122 9.97 0.07 21.97
CA GLY A 122 9.46 -0.97 21.07
C GLY A 122 10.53 -1.68 20.22
N PRO A 123 10.15 -2.81 19.60
CA PRO A 123 11.01 -3.56 18.69
C PRO A 123 11.20 -2.82 17.36
N ALA A 124 12.13 -3.30 16.51
CA ALA A 124 12.40 -2.71 15.20
C ALA A 124 11.15 -2.70 14.28
N THR A 125 10.30 -3.72 14.36
CA THR A 125 9.06 -3.83 13.57
C THR A 125 7.95 -2.86 14.00
N ALA A 126 8.06 -2.25 15.19
CA ALA A 126 7.09 -1.30 15.73
C ALA A 126 7.82 -0.32 16.68
N LYS A 127 8.72 0.45 16.14
CA LYS A 127 9.52 1.42 16.90
C LYS A 127 8.67 2.67 17.17
N VAL A 128 8.36 2.93 18.44
CA VAL A 128 7.61 4.10 18.87
C VAL A 128 8.58 5.24 19.20
N ILE A 129 8.42 6.36 18.52
CA ILE A 129 9.22 7.59 18.72
C ILE A 129 8.29 8.64 19.32
N ASN A 130 8.55 9.07 20.56
CA ASN A 130 7.78 10.03 21.30
C ASN A 130 8.41 11.42 21.20
N PHE A 131 7.57 12.46 21.17
CA PHE A 131 7.95 13.85 21.12
C PHE A 131 7.32 14.65 22.27
N LEU A 132 8.00 15.70 22.70
CA LEU A 132 7.46 16.63 23.73
C LEU A 132 6.41 17.58 23.14
N THR A 133 6.39 17.76 21.84
CA THR A 133 5.49 18.65 21.12
C THR A 133 4.58 17.85 20.18
N PRO A 134 3.37 18.34 19.89
CA PRO A 134 2.53 17.72 18.85
C PRO A 134 3.22 17.69 17.49
N ILE A 135 3.12 16.57 16.78
CA ILE A 135 3.78 16.36 15.48
C ILE A 135 3.03 16.99 14.30
N GLY A 136 1.86 17.60 14.56
CA GLY A 136 1.03 18.23 13.52
C GLY A 136 0.26 17.22 12.66
N SER A 137 -0.42 17.75 11.64
CA SER A 137 -1.32 16.99 10.76
C SER A 137 -0.73 16.70 9.38
N ILE A 138 0.56 16.97 9.19
CA ILE A 138 1.23 16.82 7.88
C ILE A 138 1.54 15.34 7.57
N LEU A 139 1.76 14.53 8.61
CA LEU A 139 2.14 13.13 8.44
C LEU A 139 0.96 12.24 8.08
N SER A 140 1.25 11.19 7.32
CA SER A 140 0.31 10.13 7.00
C SER A 140 0.97 8.76 7.24
N ILE A 141 0.15 7.74 7.50
CA ILE A 141 0.65 6.36 7.55
C ILE A 141 1.34 6.05 6.21
N GLY A 142 2.53 5.42 6.30
CA GLY A 142 3.36 5.08 5.16
C GLY A 142 4.32 6.17 4.70
N ASP A 143 4.31 7.37 5.29
CA ASP A 143 5.38 8.35 5.05
C ASP A 143 6.73 7.82 5.55
N SER A 144 7.81 8.16 4.85
CA SER A 144 9.16 7.75 5.22
C SER A 144 9.74 8.63 6.30
N ILE A 145 10.26 8.02 7.35
CA ILE A 145 10.93 8.69 8.48
C ILE A 145 12.42 8.52 8.36
N TYR A 146 13.11 9.60 8.66
CA TYR A 146 14.56 9.69 8.72
C TYR A 146 15.00 10.31 10.04
N ALA A 147 16.17 9.91 10.50
CA ALA A 147 16.85 10.50 11.64
C ALA A 147 18.13 11.18 11.17
N LYS A 148 18.65 12.10 12.00
CA LYS A 148 19.81 12.93 11.70
C LYS A 148 19.56 13.87 10.50
N THR A 149 20.47 14.78 10.27
CA THR A 149 20.30 15.83 9.26
C THR A 149 21.40 15.87 8.21
N ASN A 150 22.52 15.19 8.44
CA ASN A 150 23.66 15.27 7.54
C ASN A 150 24.56 14.02 7.59
N PRO A 151 24.40 13.06 6.68
CA PRO A 151 23.23 12.89 5.82
C PRO A 151 22.03 12.34 6.61
N PRO A 152 20.80 12.53 6.14
CA PRO A 152 19.65 11.87 6.72
C PRO A 152 19.74 10.35 6.53
N GLU A 153 19.47 9.59 7.58
CA GLU A 153 19.46 8.12 7.56
C GLU A 153 18.03 7.61 7.68
N LYS A 154 17.61 6.73 6.76
CA LYS A 154 16.26 6.18 6.75
C LYS A 154 16.04 5.28 7.97
N VAL A 155 14.99 5.59 8.73
CA VAL A 155 14.49 4.75 9.85
C VAL A 155 13.51 3.73 9.35
N GLY A 156 12.50 4.14 8.59
CA GLY A 156 11.45 3.26 8.09
C GLY A 156 10.20 4.03 7.65
N GLU A 157 9.08 3.35 7.65
CA GLU A 157 7.78 3.91 7.25
C GLU A 157 6.84 3.96 8.44
N ILE A 158 6.00 4.99 8.49
CA ILE A 158 5.01 5.17 9.55
C ILE A 158 3.94 4.10 9.43
N THR A 159 3.70 3.40 10.53
CA THR A 159 2.63 2.38 10.65
C THR A 159 1.47 2.86 11.53
N ASP A 160 1.72 3.80 12.44
CA ASP A 160 0.68 4.40 13.30
C ASP A 160 1.08 5.81 13.74
N LEU A 161 0.08 6.65 14.04
CA LEU A 161 0.24 8.05 14.41
C LEU A 161 -0.63 8.39 15.62
N THR A 162 -0.05 9.16 16.55
CA THR A 162 -0.78 9.84 17.61
C THR A 162 -0.45 11.33 17.63
N THR A 163 -1.02 12.09 18.54
CA THR A 163 -0.73 13.52 18.64
C THR A 163 0.76 13.83 18.89
N ASN A 164 1.43 12.99 19.68
CA ASN A 164 2.80 13.22 20.15
C ASN A 164 3.76 12.06 19.84
N SER A 165 3.34 11.06 19.11
CA SER A 165 4.23 9.94 18.75
C SER A 165 3.96 9.41 17.35
N ILE A 166 4.97 8.77 16.80
CA ILE A 166 4.90 7.99 15.57
C ILE A 166 5.36 6.57 15.86
N THR A 167 4.70 5.59 15.24
CA THR A 167 5.19 4.21 15.20
C THR A 167 5.75 3.93 13.81
N VAL A 168 6.95 3.39 13.75
CA VAL A 168 7.70 3.20 12.50
C VAL A 168 8.15 1.75 12.39
N ASP A 169 8.00 1.15 11.22
CA ASP A 169 8.64 -0.12 10.90
C ASP A 169 10.09 0.13 10.44
N ALA A 170 11.03 -0.12 11.34
CA ALA A 170 12.47 0.00 11.13
C ALA A 170 13.16 -1.36 10.95
N SER A 171 12.42 -2.39 10.52
CA SER A 171 12.94 -3.77 10.36
C SER A 171 13.69 -4.00 9.06
N ALA A 172 13.66 -3.06 8.12
CA ALA A 172 14.36 -3.18 6.84
C ALA A 172 15.87 -3.29 7.02
N VAL A 173 16.52 -4.09 6.18
CA VAL A 173 17.98 -4.25 6.19
C VAL A 173 18.65 -2.89 5.90
N GLY A 174 19.53 -2.46 6.79
CA GLY A 174 20.21 -1.17 6.69
C GLY A 174 19.41 0.02 7.22
N ALA A 175 18.22 -0.19 7.79
CA ALA A 175 17.50 0.87 8.48
C ALA A 175 18.28 1.39 9.69
N TYR A 176 18.28 2.70 9.86
CA TYR A 176 18.85 3.32 11.05
C TYR A 176 17.90 3.13 12.23
N LEU A 177 18.43 2.67 13.36
CA LEU A 177 17.66 2.58 14.59
C LEU A 177 17.83 3.88 15.38
N PRO A 178 16.81 4.75 15.43
CA PRO A 178 16.91 6.06 16.04
C PRO A 178 17.16 5.95 17.55
N GLN A 179 17.85 6.94 18.10
CA GLN A 179 18.20 7.05 19.51
C GLN A 179 17.54 8.26 20.15
N ASN A 180 17.40 8.23 21.47
CA ASN A 180 16.88 9.39 22.20
C ASN A 180 17.76 10.60 21.93
N GLY A 181 17.15 11.71 21.55
CA GLY A 181 17.85 12.94 21.19
C GLY A 181 18.15 13.10 19.70
N ASP A 182 17.86 12.10 18.87
CA ASP A 182 17.96 12.27 17.42
C ASP A 182 16.89 13.25 16.91
N PHE A 183 17.26 14.12 16.00
CA PHE A 183 16.31 14.95 15.27
C PHE A 183 15.64 14.11 14.19
N ILE A 184 14.30 14.08 14.23
CA ILE A 184 13.47 13.28 13.35
C ILE A 184 12.86 14.17 12.27
N LEU A 185 12.92 13.68 11.05
CA LEU A 185 12.34 14.35 9.88
C LEU A 185 11.60 13.34 9.00
N SER A 186 10.60 13.83 8.31
CA SER A 186 9.85 13.05 7.33
C SER A 186 10.05 13.60 5.93
N TYR A 187 10.02 12.70 4.98
CA TYR A 187 9.89 13.04 3.57
C TYR A 187 8.54 12.50 3.10
N LYS A 188 7.72 13.39 2.58
CA LYS A 188 6.49 13.01 1.90
C LYS A 188 6.84 12.28 0.62
N ASP A 189 6.45 11.00 0.56
CA ASP A 189 6.92 10.15 -0.51
C ASP A 189 6.25 10.48 -1.86
N SER A 190 4.96 10.64 -1.92
CA SER A 190 4.26 10.75 -3.21
C SER A 190 3.37 11.96 -3.36
N VAL A 191 2.99 12.61 -2.25
CA VAL A 191 1.94 13.64 -2.26
C VAL A 191 2.48 15.02 -2.66
N ALA A 192 3.59 15.43 -2.04
CA ALA A 192 4.15 16.76 -2.25
C ALA A 192 5.03 16.88 -3.50
N GLU A 193 5.63 15.78 -3.95
CA GLU A 193 6.70 15.79 -4.95
C GLU A 193 6.36 15.03 -6.23
N SER A 194 5.09 14.69 -6.45
CA SER A 194 4.65 14.02 -7.68
C SER A 194 5.34 12.67 -7.95
N GLN A 195 5.73 11.97 -6.90
CA GLN A 195 6.31 10.64 -7.00
C GLN A 195 5.20 9.60 -7.12
N GLY A 196 4.78 9.37 -8.30
CA GLY A 196 3.98 8.23 -8.68
C GLY A 196 4.81 7.27 -9.51
N ALA A 197 4.15 6.40 -10.23
CA ALA A 197 4.77 5.56 -11.24
C ALA A 197 4.75 6.30 -12.59
N ARG A 198 5.89 6.32 -13.29
CA ARG A 198 6.00 6.95 -14.62
C ARG A 198 6.08 5.88 -15.70
N GLY A 199 5.38 6.09 -16.80
CA GLY A 199 5.44 5.23 -17.95
C GLY A 199 4.34 5.51 -18.97
N TYR A 200 4.34 4.72 -20.04
CA TYR A 200 3.30 4.82 -21.08
C TYR A 200 1.99 4.21 -20.60
N TYR A 201 2.05 3.15 -19.81
CA TYR A 201 0.92 2.43 -19.21
C TYR A 201 1.27 2.04 -17.78
N MET A 202 0.27 1.65 -17.01
CA MET A 202 0.46 1.10 -15.66
C MET A 202 -0.33 -0.20 -15.52
N GLN A 203 0.39 -1.30 -15.32
CA GLN A 203 -0.18 -2.59 -14.97
C GLN A 203 -0.25 -2.71 -13.46
N PHE A 204 -1.37 -3.21 -12.94
CA PHE A 204 -1.57 -3.42 -11.53
C PHE A 204 -2.24 -4.75 -11.22
N THR A 205 -1.95 -5.28 -10.04
CA THR A 205 -2.58 -6.45 -9.46
C THR A 205 -3.12 -6.11 -8.09
N LEU A 206 -4.44 -6.18 -7.95
CA LEU A 206 -5.16 -6.03 -6.68
C LEU A 206 -5.39 -7.39 -6.06
N THR A 207 -5.21 -7.50 -4.74
CA THR A 207 -5.52 -8.72 -3.98
C THR A 207 -6.35 -8.43 -2.75
N ASN A 208 -7.27 -9.34 -2.44
CA ASN A 208 -8.07 -9.29 -1.22
C ASN A 208 -8.27 -10.70 -0.67
N GLY A 209 -7.85 -10.93 0.57
CA GLY A 209 -7.94 -12.22 1.27
C GLY A 209 -9.12 -12.32 2.24
N SER A 210 -10.09 -11.40 2.19
CA SER A 210 -11.24 -11.41 3.10
C SER A 210 -12.06 -12.69 2.95
N THR A 211 -12.51 -13.19 4.10
CA THR A 211 -13.51 -14.28 4.19
C THR A 211 -14.94 -13.77 4.15
N SER A 212 -15.14 -12.47 4.27
CA SER A 212 -16.44 -11.80 4.10
C SER A 212 -16.68 -11.42 2.64
N ALA A 213 -17.92 -11.11 2.30
CA ALA A 213 -18.24 -10.59 0.97
C ALA A 213 -17.60 -9.22 0.75
N VAL A 214 -16.83 -9.08 -0.31
CA VAL A 214 -16.21 -7.84 -0.76
C VAL A 214 -16.68 -7.56 -2.18
N GLU A 215 -17.08 -6.31 -2.42
CA GLU A 215 -17.51 -5.83 -3.74
C GLU A 215 -16.55 -4.72 -4.20
N LEU A 216 -16.06 -4.84 -5.42
CA LEU A 216 -15.27 -3.81 -6.09
C LEU A 216 -16.01 -3.41 -7.37
N PHE A 217 -16.44 -2.15 -7.44
CA PHE A 217 -17.23 -1.62 -8.54
C PHE A 217 -16.36 -0.93 -9.58
N SER A 218 -15.39 -0.15 -9.12
CA SER A 218 -14.48 0.56 -10.03
C SER A 218 -13.09 0.72 -9.44
N VAL A 219 -12.12 0.88 -10.34
CA VAL A 219 -10.73 1.24 -10.03
C VAL A 219 -10.38 2.46 -10.86
N GLY A 220 -9.93 3.52 -10.19
CA GLY A 220 -9.52 4.78 -10.79
C GLY A 220 -8.06 5.11 -10.53
N SER A 221 -7.51 6.04 -11.30
CA SER A 221 -6.18 6.60 -11.08
C SER A 221 -6.13 8.04 -11.57
N ASP A 222 -5.56 8.95 -10.78
CA ASP A 222 -5.24 10.28 -11.24
C ASP A 222 -3.96 10.24 -12.05
N ILE A 223 -4.08 10.67 -13.29
CA ILE A 223 -3.01 10.56 -14.28
C ILE A 223 -2.76 11.93 -14.89
N MET A 224 -1.49 12.31 -14.94
CA MET A 224 -1.08 13.53 -15.63
C MET A 224 0.00 13.23 -16.65
N LYS A 225 0.07 14.09 -17.68
CA LYS A 225 1.16 14.04 -18.64
C LYS A 225 2.46 14.34 -17.91
N SER A 226 3.44 13.45 -18.05
CA SER A 226 4.79 13.70 -17.54
C SER A 226 5.56 14.51 -18.57
N TYR A 227 6.07 15.65 -18.13
CA TYR A 227 7.04 16.42 -18.91
C TYR A 227 8.44 16.05 -18.40
N PRO A 228 9.43 15.86 -19.29
CA PRO A 228 10.80 15.60 -18.90
C PRO A 228 11.44 16.83 -18.21
#